data_3510523ce2f8dd255204381c9a0cd984
#
_entry.id   3510523ce2f8dd255204381c9a0cd984
#
_cell.length_a   1.000
_cell.length_b   1.000
_cell.length_c   1.000
_cell.angle_alpha   90.00
_cell.angle_beta   90.00
_cell.angle_gamma   90.00
#
_symmetry.space_group_name_H-M   'P 1'
#
loop_
_entity.id
_entity.type
_entity.pdbx_description
1 polymer ?
#
loop_
_entity_poly.entity_id
_entity_poly.type
_entity_poly.pdbx_seq_one_letter_code
_entity_poly.pdbx_strand_id
1 'polypeptide(L)'
;MSTGKIIVAGIGPGAKEDITPAVLDAIRISDVIVGYKYYFQFIEDIIKPDSLCIDTGMKKEKERAKEAFLYAEQGKTVCVISSGDAGIYGMAPLVYEMKKEKRSPIEIEVLPGISAFQKAAALLGAPIGHDFCIISLSDLMTPWDRIEKRIIAAASADFVTAIYNPKSNGRYWQINRLIELFRKERSLETPIGYIRQAGRDEQQIKVTTLGEFDSQEIDMFTIVIIGNSQSYIFGENHIVTPRGYYREEKNEDVGIGQDIMIRSFRTIESELKNKNIPLDKKWALLHAIHTTADFDMENILYTDARAVERLHSEFVNGRSEERRVGKEC
;
A
#
# COMPACT_ATOMS: atom_id res chain seq x y z
N MET A 1 -37.40 12.91 15.19
CA MET A 1 -36.76 11.62 15.62
C MET A 1 -35.28 11.74 15.32
N SER A 2 -34.41 11.40 16.28
CA SER A 2 -32.98 11.34 16.03
C SER A 2 -32.72 10.31 14.93
N THR A 3 -32.04 10.70 13.87
CA THR A 3 -31.57 9.75 12.85
C THR A 3 -30.45 8.95 13.46
N GLY A 4 -30.52 7.61 13.37
CA GLY A 4 -29.42 6.74 13.77
C GLY A 4 -28.21 6.90 12.87
N LYS A 5 -27.15 6.17 13.17
CA LYS A 5 -25.92 6.14 12.36
C LYS A 5 -25.43 4.71 12.11
N ILE A 6 -24.66 4.54 11.04
CA ILE A 6 -23.96 3.30 10.73
C ILE A 6 -22.47 3.53 10.90
N ILE A 7 -21.81 2.69 11.70
CA ILE A 7 -20.36 2.64 11.85
C ILE A 7 -19.87 1.37 11.16
N VAL A 8 -19.04 1.47 10.14
CA VAL A 8 -18.42 0.31 9.49
C VAL A 8 -17.02 0.14 10.04
N ALA A 9 -16.83 -0.90 10.84
CA ALA A 9 -15.64 -1.07 11.66
C ALA A 9 -14.78 -2.24 11.21
N GLY A 10 -13.49 -2.00 10.98
CA GLY A 10 -12.49 -3.03 10.73
C GLY A 10 -11.96 -3.61 12.04
N ILE A 11 -12.30 -4.87 12.33
CA ILE A 11 -11.94 -5.53 13.59
C ILE A 11 -10.56 -6.21 13.59
N GLY A 12 -9.72 -5.89 12.61
CA GLY A 12 -8.41 -6.52 12.48
C GLY A 12 -8.47 -7.96 11.94
N PRO A 13 -7.31 -8.62 11.80
CA PRO A 13 -7.20 -9.94 11.16
C PRO A 13 -7.60 -11.12 12.07
N GLY A 14 -7.69 -10.91 13.40
CA GLY A 14 -8.14 -11.94 14.33
C GLY A 14 -7.66 -11.77 15.78
N ALA A 15 -6.48 -11.23 16.03
CA ALA A 15 -6.01 -10.98 17.38
C ALA A 15 -6.70 -9.75 17.99
N LYS A 16 -7.01 -9.79 19.30
CA LYS A 16 -7.67 -8.67 20.01
C LYS A 16 -6.80 -7.42 20.04
N GLU A 17 -5.50 -7.59 20.14
CA GLU A 17 -4.50 -6.53 20.17
C GLU A 17 -4.45 -5.75 18.85
N ASP A 18 -4.95 -6.35 17.77
CA ASP A 18 -5.04 -5.73 16.44
C ASP A 18 -6.34 -4.92 16.25
N ILE A 19 -7.25 -4.90 17.24
CA ILE A 19 -8.46 -4.06 17.21
C ILE A 19 -8.10 -2.67 17.73
N THR A 20 -8.38 -1.64 16.92
CA THR A 20 -8.09 -0.27 17.32
C THR A 20 -9.00 0.20 18.48
N PRO A 21 -8.54 1.10 19.36
CA PRO A 21 -9.38 1.65 20.44
C PRO A 21 -10.68 2.27 19.93
N ALA A 22 -10.66 2.96 18.80
CA ALA A 22 -11.85 3.56 18.19
C ALA A 22 -12.89 2.49 17.80
N VAL A 23 -12.44 1.33 17.30
CA VAL A 23 -13.33 0.21 16.96
C VAL A 23 -13.88 -0.46 18.22
N LEU A 24 -13.06 -0.64 19.27
CA LEU A 24 -13.53 -1.13 20.56
C LEU A 24 -14.66 -0.27 21.13
N ASP A 25 -14.48 1.05 21.11
CA ASP A 25 -15.47 2.00 21.61
C ASP A 25 -16.73 1.99 20.73
N ALA A 26 -16.59 1.92 19.42
CA ALA A 26 -17.74 1.81 18.50
C ALA A 26 -18.57 0.57 18.76
N ILE A 27 -17.96 -0.59 19.00
CA ILE A 27 -18.67 -1.82 19.35
C ILE A 27 -19.42 -1.65 20.68
N ARG A 28 -18.76 -1.09 21.71
CA ARG A 28 -19.35 -0.90 23.05
C ARG A 28 -20.55 0.03 23.08
N ILE A 29 -20.56 1.09 22.24
CA ILE A 29 -21.67 2.05 22.23
C ILE A 29 -22.82 1.64 21.32
N SER A 30 -22.63 0.65 20.44
CA SER A 30 -23.62 0.28 19.43
C SER A 30 -24.81 -0.45 20.01
N ASP A 31 -26.01 -0.09 19.54
CA ASP A 31 -27.27 -0.78 19.88
C ASP A 31 -27.42 -2.08 19.10
N VAL A 32 -26.88 -2.10 17.89
CA VAL A 32 -26.96 -3.24 16.97
C VAL A 32 -25.59 -3.51 16.37
N ILE A 33 -25.18 -4.77 16.35
CA ILE A 33 -23.94 -5.21 15.70
C ILE A 33 -24.33 -6.19 14.60
N VAL A 34 -23.91 -5.88 13.37
CA VAL A 34 -24.21 -6.69 12.18
C VAL A 34 -22.91 -7.24 11.61
N GLY A 35 -22.84 -8.54 11.39
CA GLY A 35 -21.59 -9.15 10.91
C GLY A 35 -21.74 -10.52 10.27
N TYR A 36 -20.64 -11.04 9.75
CA TYR A 36 -20.55 -12.45 9.42
C TYR A 36 -20.40 -13.26 10.71
N LYS A 37 -21.17 -14.33 10.84
CA LYS A 37 -21.24 -15.16 12.04
C LYS A 37 -19.88 -15.48 12.65
N TYR A 38 -18.92 -15.88 11.81
CA TYR A 38 -17.57 -16.24 12.24
C TYR A 38 -16.79 -15.08 12.91
N TYR A 39 -17.13 -13.82 12.64
CA TYR A 39 -16.40 -12.67 13.20
C TYR A 39 -16.80 -12.33 14.61
N PHE A 40 -17.99 -12.73 15.07
CA PHE A 40 -18.46 -12.44 16.41
C PHE A 40 -17.56 -13.06 17.50
N GLN A 41 -16.98 -14.23 17.26
CA GLN A 41 -16.06 -14.88 18.21
C GLN A 41 -14.83 -14.01 18.58
N PHE A 42 -14.45 -13.06 17.73
CA PHE A 42 -13.30 -12.18 18.01
C PHE A 42 -13.65 -10.97 18.86
N ILE A 43 -14.95 -10.72 19.11
CA ILE A 43 -15.45 -9.53 19.81
C ILE A 43 -16.49 -9.85 20.91
N GLU A 44 -16.74 -11.12 21.22
CA GLU A 44 -17.78 -11.55 22.18
C GLU A 44 -17.69 -10.83 23.52
N ASP A 45 -16.49 -10.68 24.06
CA ASP A 45 -16.21 -10.05 25.35
C ASP A 45 -16.25 -8.50 25.31
N ILE A 46 -16.41 -7.91 24.14
CA ILE A 46 -16.46 -6.46 23.93
C ILE A 46 -17.90 -5.97 23.80
N ILE A 47 -18.78 -6.85 23.34
CA ILE A 47 -20.17 -6.52 23.06
C ILE A 47 -20.91 -6.27 24.39
N LYS A 48 -21.62 -5.14 24.48
CA LYS A 48 -22.46 -4.89 25.66
C LYS A 48 -23.65 -5.85 25.71
N PRO A 49 -24.12 -6.27 26.91
CA PRO A 49 -25.19 -7.29 27.05
C PRO A 49 -26.48 -6.95 26.32
N ASP A 50 -26.82 -5.67 26.20
CA ASP A 50 -28.08 -5.20 25.58
C ASP A 50 -27.96 -4.97 24.06
N SER A 51 -26.83 -5.22 23.45
CA SER A 51 -26.68 -5.07 22.01
C SER A 51 -27.34 -6.21 21.26
N LEU A 52 -28.12 -5.87 20.25
CA LEU A 52 -28.67 -6.84 19.31
C LEU A 52 -27.58 -7.30 18.32
N CYS A 53 -27.24 -8.57 18.33
CA CYS A 53 -26.31 -9.16 17.39
C CYS A 53 -27.05 -9.81 16.22
N ILE A 54 -26.76 -9.35 15.00
CA ILE A 54 -27.34 -9.90 13.76
C ILE A 54 -26.23 -10.60 12.99
N ASP A 55 -26.18 -11.90 13.10
CA ASP A 55 -25.27 -12.72 12.34
C ASP A 55 -25.88 -13.10 10.98
N THR A 56 -25.08 -13.07 9.94
CA THR A 56 -25.46 -13.51 8.61
C THR A 56 -24.44 -14.50 8.07
N GLY A 57 -24.90 -15.41 7.22
CA GLY A 57 -24.03 -16.40 6.59
C GLY A 57 -23.05 -15.81 5.57
N MET A 58 -22.20 -16.66 5.03
CA MET A 58 -21.31 -16.34 3.93
C MET A 58 -22.09 -15.92 2.67
N LYS A 59 -21.56 -14.99 1.87
CA LYS A 59 -22.18 -14.42 0.66
C LYS A 59 -23.50 -13.67 0.92
N LYS A 60 -23.68 -13.16 2.15
CA LYS A 60 -24.85 -12.39 2.59
C LYS A 60 -24.53 -10.92 2.84
N GLU A 61 -23.54 -10.37 2.12
CA GLU A 61 -23.05 -9.00 2.31
C GLU A 61 -24.17 -7.97 2.11
N LYS A 62 -25.01 -8.14 1.06
CA LYS A 62 -26.14 -7.24 0.78
C LYS A 62 -27.20 -7.30 1.88
N GLU A 63 -27.46 -8.47 2.46
CA GLU A 63 -28.39 -8.63 3.58
C GLU A 63 -27.86 -7.89 4.82
N ARG A 64 -26.56 -8.05 5.14
CA ARG A 64 -25.91 -7.31 6.23
C ARG A 64 -26.10 -5.80 6.10
N ALA A 65 -25.82 -5.27 4.91
CA ALA A 65 -26.00 -3.84 4.67
C ALA A 65 -27.47 -3.42 4.81
N LYS A 66 -28.43 -4.22 4.32
CA LYS A 66 -29.87 -3.94 4.49
C LYS A 66 -30.28 -3.87 5.96
N GLU A 67 -29.86 -4.85 6.77
CA GLU A 67 -30.12 -4.87 8.21
C GLU A 67 -29.54 -3.62 8.89
N ALA A 68 -28.32 -3.24 8.53
CA ALA A 68 -27.72 -2.03 9.10
C ALA A 68 -28.56 -0.77 8.83
N PHE A 69 -29.05 -0.59 7.61
CA PHE A 69 -29.94 0.53 7.30
C PHE A 69 -31.30 0.44 8.00
N LEU A 70 -31.88 -0.76 8.08
CA LEU A 70 -33.17 -0.97 8.75
C LEU A 70 -33.16 -0.48 10.20
N TYR A 71 -32.11 -0.82 10.96
CA TYR A 71 -32.02 -0.39 12.35
C TYR A 71 -31.57 1.08 12.51
N ALA A 72 -30.70 1.56 11.62
CA ALA A 72 -30.32 2.98 11.64
C ALA A 72 -31.50 3.90 11.33
N GLU A 73 -32.40 3.50 10.43
CA GLU A 73 -33.64 4.22 10.12
C GLU A 73 -34.59 4.26 11.33
N GLN A 74 -34.47 3.35 12.29
CA GLN A 74 -35.17 3.36 13.57
C GLN A 74 -34.50 4.20 14.67
N GLY A 75 -33.43 4.95 14.32
CA GLY A 75 -32.71 5.81 15.26
C GLY A 75 -31.62 5.11 16.06
N LYS A 76 -31.22 3.87 15.69
CA LYS A 76 -30.22 3.07 16.38
C LYS A 76 -28.79 3.40 15.90
N THR A 77 -27.81 3.27 16.78
CA THR A 77 -26.39 3.21 16.41
C THR A 77 -26.04 1.76 16.01
N VAL A 78 -25.66 1.57 14.75
CA VAL A 78 -25.39 0.25 14.18
C VAL A 78 -23.91 0.12 13.84
N CYS A 79 -23.23 -0.91 14.36
CA CYS A 79 -21.86 -1.25 13.99
C CYS A 79 -21.87 -2.42 12.99
N VAL A 80 -21.37 -2.20 11.79
CA VAL A 80 -21.14 -3.25 10.79
C VAL A 80 -19.70 -3.69 10.89
N ILE A 81 -19.44 -4.89 11.40
CA ILE A 81 -18.11 -5.43 11.58
C ILE A 81 -17.57 -6.08 10.30
N SER A 82 -16.30 -5.84 10.00
CA SER A 82 -15.56 -6.39 8.86
C SER A 82 -14.21 -6.92 9.34
N SER A 83 -13.83 -8.13 8.97
CA SER A 83 -12.47 -8.63 9.28
C SER A 83 -11.42 -7.81 8.54
N GLY A 84 -10.27 -7.61 9.16
CA GLY A 84 -9.23 -6.75 8.64
C GLY A 84 -9.65 -5.28 8.68
N ASP A 85 -9.46 -4.59 7.58
CA ASP A 85 -9.90 -3.21 7.36
C ASP A 85 -11.27 -3.16 6.67
N ALA A 86 -12.11 -2.21 7.07
CA ALA A 86 -13.47 -2.09 6.56
C ALA A 86 -13.52 -1.61 5.09
N GLY A 87 -12.49 -0.91 4.61
CA GLY A 87 -12.39 -0.38 3.24
C GLY A 87 -11.64 -1.28 2.27
N ILE A 88 -10.74 -2.14 2.77
CA ILE A 88 -9.92 -3.03 1.93
C ILE A 88 -10.62 -4.37 1.72
N TYR A 89 -11.35 -4.49 0.61
CA TYR A 89 -12.22 -5.63 0.28
C TYR A 89 -13.26 -5.94 1.38
N GLY A 90 -13.56 -4.95 2.23
CA GLY A 90 -14.49 -5.04 3.35
C GLY A 90 -15.89 -4.51 3.03
N MET A 91 -16.66 -4.22 4.08
CA MET A 91 -18.08 -3.86 3.97
C MET A 91 -18.32 -2.39 3.60
N ALA A 92 -17.35 -1.48 3.81
CA ALA A 92 -17.57 -0.04 3.64
C ALA A 92 -18.03 0.34 2.22
N PRO A 93 -17.42 -0.14 1.12
CA PRO A 93 -17.89 0.21 -0.23
C PRO A 93 -19.35 -0.16 -0.45
N LEU A 94 -19.78 -1.35 -0.02
CA LEU A 94 -21.15 -1.83 -0.20
C LEU A 94 -22.16 -0.99 0.61
N VAL A 95 -21.80 -0.57 1.82
CA VAL A 95 -22.66 0.28 2.64
C VAL A 95 -22.85 1.66 1.98
N TYR A 96 -21.80 2.23 1.41
CA TYR A 96 -21.90 3.48 0.64
C TYR A 96 -22.70 3.33 -0.66
N GLU A 97 -22.51 2.24 -1.39
CA GLU A 97 -23.33 1.94 -2.59
C GLU A 97 -24.81 1.86 -2.25
N MET A 98 -25.15 1.16 -1.15
CA MET A 98 -26.53 1.04 -0.68
C MET A 98 -27.09 2.39 -0.21
N LYS A 99 -26.30 3.22 0.49
CA LYS A 99 -26.72 4.59 0.84
C LYS A 99 -27.12 5.38 -0.40
N LYS A 100 -26.28 5.31 -1.45
CA LYS A 100 -26.55 5.99 -2.72
C LYS A 100 -27.83 5.47 -3.39
N GLU A 101 -28.00 4.15 -3.47
CA GLU A 101 -29.17 3.51 -4.07
C GLU A 101 -30.47 3.88 -3.33
N LYS A 102 -30.46 3.81 -2.01
CA LYS A 102 -31.60 4.15 -1.15
C LYS A 102 -31.83 5.66 -1.03
N ARG A 103 -30.90 6.52 -1.44
CA ARG A 103 -30.89 7.95 -1.16
C ARG A 103 -31.05 8.26 0.33
N SER A 104 -30.46 7.42 1.17
CA SER A 104 -30.65 7.46 2.62
C SER A 104 -29.92 8.65 3.24
N PRO A 105 -30.53 9.38 4.20
CA PRO A 105 -29.89 10.45 4.94
C PRO A 105 -28.96 9.93 6.06
N ILE A 106 -28.96 8.63 6.36
CA ILE A 106 -28.21 8.01 7.45
C ILE A 106 -26.72 8.35 7.33
N GLU A 107 -26.13 8.82 8.43
CA GLU A 107 -24.71 9.06 8.53
C GLU A 107 -23.94 7.75 8.52
N ILE A 108 -22.83 7.70 7.79
CA ILE A 108 -21.90 6.55 7.76
C ILE A 108 -20.55 7.02 8.22
N GLU A 109 -20.02 6.36 9.24
CA GLU A 109 -18.66 6.50 9.71
C GLU A 109 -17.88 5.22 9.38
N VAL A 110 -16.64 5.34 8.89
CA VAL A 110 -15.77 4.18 8.64
C VAL A 110 -14.58 4.25 9.58
N LEU A 111 -14.42 3.22 10.38
CA LEU A 111 -13.28 3.06 11.26
C LEU A 111 -12.32 2.03 10.68
N PRO A 112 -11.06 2.41 10.44
CA PRO A 112 -10.06 1.53 9.87
C PRO A 112 -9.68 0.41 10.85
N GLY A 113 -9.27 -0.72 10.28
CA GLY A 113 -8.69 -1.83 11.02
C GLY A 113 -7.36 -2.27 10.41
N ILE A 114 -6.59 -3.05 11.15
CA ILE A 114 -5.37 -3.65 10.63
C ILE A 114 -5.75 -4.68 9.56
N SER A 115 -5.35 -4.44 8.32
CA SER A 115 -5.61 -5.36 7.22
C SER A 115 -4.80 -6.65 7.34
N ALA A 116 -5.33 -7.75 6.80
CA ALA A 116 -4.64 -9.02 6.78
C ALA A 116 -3.26 -8.96 6.09
N PHE A 117 -3.12 -8.15 5.03
CA PHE A 117 -1.81 -7.99 4.37
C PHE A 117 -0.79 -7.25 5.25
N GLN A 118 -1.21 -6.28 6.06
CA GLN A 118 -0.34 -5.56 7.00
C GLN A 118 0.16 -6.51 8.09
N LYS A 119 -0.73 -7.31 8.67
CA LYS A 119 -0.36 -8.34 9.64
C LYS A 119 0.58 -9.37 9.02
N ALA A 120 0.27 -9.86 7.82
CA ALA A 120 1.11 -10.78 7.09
C ALA A 120 2.50 -10.19 6.80
N ALA A 121 2.57 -8.94 6.38
CA ALA A 121 3.84 -8.25 6.14
C ALA A 121 4.67 -8.11 7.42
N ALA A 122 4.05 -7.76 8.55
CA ALA A 122 4.74 -7.68 9.84
C ALA A 122 5.28 -9.04 10.31
N LEU A 123 4.54 -10.12 10.06
CA LEU A 123 4.97 -11.48 10.37
C LEU A 123 6.11 -11.97 9.47
N LEU A 124 6.17 -11.47 8.24
CA LEU A 124 7.25 -11.74 7.28
C LEU A 124 8.46 -10.80 7.42
N GLY A 125 8.47 -9.87 8.37
CA GLY A 125 9.52 -8.88 8.55
C GLY A 125 9.21 -7.54 7.87
N ALA A 126 9.83 -7.22 6.74
CA ALA A 126 9.65 -5.94 6.05
C ALA A 126 9.51 -6.07 4.52
N PRO A 127 8.60 -6.91 4.00
CA PRO A 127 8.47 -7.13 2.55
C PRO A 127 7.90 -5.92 1.80
N ILE A 128 7.10 -5.06 2.46
CA ILE A 128 6.42 -3.89 1.88
C ILE A 128 7.14 -2.57 2.21
N GLY A 129 8.46 -2.61 2.35
CA GLY A 129 9.29 -1.43 2.64
C GLY A 129 9.41 -0.44 1.49
N HIS A 130 8.98 -0.80 0.28
CA HIS A 130 8.96 -0.01 -0.94
C HIS A 130 7.55 0.03 -1.55
N ASP A 131 7.41 0.54 -2.78
CA ASP A 131 6.12 0.58 -3.48
C ASP A 131 5.50 -0.80 -3.60
N PHE A 132 4.22 -0.88 -3.29
CA PHE A 132 3.48 -2.14 -3.29
C PHE A 132 2.06 -1.97 -3.83
N CYS A 133 1.45 -3.06 -4.23
CA CYS A 133 0.05 -3.10 -4.62
C CYS A 133 -0.68 -4.29 -3.98
N ILE A 134 -2.02 -4.20 -3.97
CA ILE A 134 -2.90 -5.22 -3.42
C ILE A 134 -3.83 -5.69 -4.53
N ILE A 135 -3.89 -7.01 -4.76
CA ILE A 135 -4.73 -7.62 -5.79
C ILE A 135 -5.58 -8.72 -5.16
N SER A 136 -6.88 -8.71 -5.42
CA SER A 136 -7.76 -9.83 -5.10
C SER A 136 -7.96 -10.71 -6.32
N LEU A 137 -7.79 -12.03 -6.15
CA LEU A 137 -8.07 -13.01 -7.21
C LEU A 137 -9.55 -13.41 -7.27
N SER A 138 -10.42 -12.76 -6.49
CA SER A 138 -11.85 -13.03 -6.54
C SER A 138 -12.47 -12.50 -7.83
N ASP A 139 -12.92 -13.42 -8.67
CA ASP A 139 -13.57 -13.18 -9.96
C ASP A 139 -15.10 -13.14 -9.90
N LEU A 140 -15.67 -13.10 -8.68
CA LEU A 140 -17.11 -13.02 -8.46
C LEU A 140 -17.72 -11.68 -8.92
N MET A 141 -17.00 -10.58 -8.68
CA MET A 141 -17.46 -9.21 -8.96
C MET A 141 -16.62 -8.51 -10.04
N THR A 142 -15.44 -9.05 -10.32
CA THR A 142 -14.49 -8.49 -11.30
C THR A 142 -14.15 -9.56 -12.31
N PRO A 143 -14.38 -9.36 -13.62
CA PRO A 143 -14.01 -10.32 -14.66
C PRO A 143 -12.51 -10.65 -14.63
N TRP A 144 -12.18 -11.91 -14.89
CA TRP A 144 -10.80 -12.39 -14.80
C TRP A 144 -9.83 -11.65 -15.72
N ASP A 145 -10.23 -11.31 -16.93
CA ASP A 145 -9.40 -10.55 -17.87
C ASP A 145 -8.91 -9.21 -17.30
N ARG A 146 -9.74 -8.57 -16.48
CA ARG A 146 -9.36 -7.34 -15.77
C ARG A 146 -8.38 -7.63 -14.63
N ILE A 147 -8.57 -8.72 -13.90
CA ILE A 147 -7.65 -9.15 -12.84
C ILE A 147 -6.30 -9.49 -13.45
N GLU A 148 -6.26 -10.26 -14.53
CA GLU A 148 -5.03 -10.65 -15.22
C GLU A 148 -4.24 -9.45 -15.74
N LYS A 149 -4.91 -8.43 -16.30
CA LYS A 149 -4.25 -7.17 -16.70
C LYS A 149 -3.57 -6.46 -15.52
N ARG A 150 -4.21 -6.47 -14.35
CA ARG A 150 -3.62 -5.89 -13.11
C ARG A 150 -2.42 -6.70 -12.63
N ILE A 151 -2.48 -8.01 -12.72
CA ILE A 151 -1.37 -8.91 -12.37
C ILE A 151 -0.16 -8.63 -13.27
N ILE A 152 -0.37 -8.56 -14.62
CA ILE A 152 0.70 -8.26 -15.56
C ILE A 152 1.32 -6.89 -15.27
N ALA A 153 0.50 -5.86 -15.04
CA ALA A 153 0.99 -4.52 -14.72
C ALA A 153 1.80 -4.48 -13.42
N ALA A 154 1.35 -5.20 -12.38
CA ALA A 154 2.07 -5.29 -11.11
C ALA A 154 3.40 -6.04 -11.24
N ALA A 155 3.43 -7.10 -12.03
CA ALA A 155 4.64 -7.88 -12.28
C ALA A 155 5.67 -7.09 -13.09
N SER A 156 5.26 -6.45 -14.19
CA SER A 156 6.16 -5.69 -15.07
C SER A 156 6.65 -4.38 -14.45
N ALA A 157 5.83 -3.73 -13.61
CA ALA A 157 6.22 -2.51 -12.88
C ALA A 157 7.00 -2.78 -11.58
N ASP A 158 7.34 -4.03 -11.32
CA ASP A 158 8.15 -4.46 -10.17
C ASP A 158 7.59 -4.10 -8.79
N PHE A 159 6.26 -4.00 -8.63
CA PHE A 159 5.63 -3.79 -7.33
C PHE A 159 5.73 -5.02 -6.42
N VAL A 160 6.06 -4.83 -5.15
CA VAL A 160 5.73 -5.85 -4.14
C VAL A 160 4.22 -6.06 -4.15
N THR A 161 3.75 -7.29 -4.24
CA THR A 161 2.34 -7.55 -4.49
C THR A 161 1.72 -8.44 -3.42
N ALA A 162 0.72 -7.89 -2.70
CA ALA A 162 -0.07 -8.66 -1.74
C ALA A 162 -1.34 -9.22 -2.41
N ILE A 163 -1.55 -10.52 -2.28
CA ILE A 163 -2.63 -11.25 -2.94
C ILE A 163 -3.69 -11.67 -1.92
N TYR A 164 -4.90 -11.18 -2.14
CA TYR A 164 -6.11 -11.56 -1.42
C TYR A 164 -6.90 -12.62 -2.16
N ASN A 165 -7.64 -13.43 -1.41
CA ASN A 165 -8.49 -14.47 -1.96
C ASN A 165 -7.74 -15.39 -2.95
N PRO A 166 -6.56 -15.91 -2.61
CA PRO A 166 -5.72 -16.63 -3.54
C PRO A 166 -6.36 -17.92 -4.07
N LYS A 167 -7.14 -18.61 -3.22
CA LYS A 167 -7.76 -19.89 -3.57
C LYS A 167 -9.09 -20.10 -2.83
N SER A 168 -10.01 -20.85 -3.42
CA SER A 168 -11.24 -21.37 -2.78
C SER A 168 -11.68 -22.64 -3.52
N ASN A 169 -12.73 -23.30 -3.04
CA ASN A 169 -13.26 -24.52 -3.69
C ASN A 169 -13.62 -24.31 -5.18
N GLY A 170 -14.13 -23.12 -5.53
CA GLY A 170 -14.48 -22.77 -6.93
C GLY A 170 -13.41 -21.96 -7.66
N ARG A 171 -12.32 -21.60 -7.01
CA ARG A 171 -11.24 -20.77 -7.56
C ARG A 171 -9.90 -21.38 -7.15
N TYR A 172 -9.32 -22.18 -8.02
CA TYR A 172 -8.11 -22.97 -7.75
C TYR A 172 -6.98 -22.77 -8.77
N TRP A 173 -7.29 -22.33 -9.99
CA TRP A 173 -6.33 -22.14 -11.06
C TRP A 173 -5.76 -20.72 -11.12
N GLN A 174 -6.47 -19.73 -10.56
CA GLN A 174 -6.14 -18.33 -10.66
C GLN A 174 -4.79 -18.00 -10.02
N ILE A 175 -4.48 -18.62 -8.89
CA ILE A 175 -3.17 -18.46 -8.23
C ILE A 175 -2.04 -19.03 -9.10
N ASN A 176 -2.24 -20.17 -9.75
CA ASN A 176 -1.25 -20.75 -10.64
C ASN A 176 -1.00 -19.83 -11.84
N ARG A 177 -2.07 -19.29 -12.43
CA ARG A 177 -1.96 -18.34 -13.53
C ARG A 177 -1.23 -17.07 -13.12
N LEU A 178 -1.48 -16.55 -11.93
CA LEU A 178 -0.73 -15.42 -11.39
C LEU A 178 0.77 -15.74 -11.29
N ILE A 179 1.13 -16.89 -10.72
CA ILE A 179 2.53 -17.31 -10.60
C ILE A 179 3.21 -17.44 -11.98
N GLU A 180 2.54 -18.02 -12.96
CA GLU A 180 3.04 -18.09 -14.34
C GLU A 180 3.34 -16.70 -14.91
N LEU A 181 2.47 -15.73 -14.68
CA LEU A 181 2.64 -14.36 -15.16
C LEU A 181 3.82 -13.66 -14.47
N PHE A 182 3.95 -13.84 -13.16
CA PHE A 182 5.09 -13.29 -12.43
C PHE A 182 6.43 -13.92 -12.85
N ARG A 183 6.46 -15.23 -13.11
CA ARG A 183 7.67 -15.95 -13.61
C ARG A 183 8.16 -15.46 -14.97
N LYS A 184 7.32 -14.80 -15.76
CA LYS A 184 7.73 -14.19 -17.03
C LYS A 184 8.47 -12.88 -16.86
N GLU A 185 8.19 -12.16 -15.79
CA GLU A 185 8.67 -10.79 -15.55
C GLU A 185 9.75 -10.75 -14.45
N ARG A 186 9.88 -11.78 -13.63
CA ARG A 186 10.74 -11.81 -12.44
C ARG A 186 11.59 -13.06 -12.34
N SER A 187 12.72 -12.93 -11.63
CA SER A 187 13.59 -14.05 -11.31
C SER A 187 12.83 -15.13 -10.53
N LEU A 188 13.17 -16.38 -10.77
CA LEU A 188 12.67 -17.53 -10.00
C LEU A 188 13.08 -17.45 -8.52
N GLU A 189 14.16 -16.75 -8.20
CA GLU A 189 14.64 -16.51 -6.84
C GLU A 189 13.85 -15.39 -6.10
N THR A 190 12.91 -14.72 -6.77
CA THR A 190 12.09 -13.70 -6.11
C THR A 190 11.36 -14.29 -4.91
N PRO A 191 11.51 -13.69 -3.70
CA PRO A 191 10.88 -14.20 -2.49
C PRO A 191 9.36 -14.16 -2.55
N ILE A 192 8.73 -15.21 -2.05
CA ILE A 192 7.29 -15.28 -1.77
C ILE A 192 7.11 -15.69 -0.31
N GLY A 193 6.32 -14.90 0.43
CA GLY A 193 5.83 -15.28 1.75
C GLY A 193 4.34 -15.50 1.73
N TYR A 194 3.85 -16.50 2.43
CA TYR A 194 2.42 -16.67 2.63
C TYR A 194 2.10 -17.05 4.06
N ILE A 195 1.02 -16.46 4.54
CA ILE A 195 0.55 -16.65 5.90
C ILE A 195 -0.88 -17.14 5.85
N ARG A 196 -1.09 -18.30 6.40
CA ARG A 196 -2.42 -18.85 6.65
C ARG A 196 -2.88 -18.36 8.02
N GLN A 197 -4.13 -17.87 8.12
CA GLN A 197 -4.73 -17.39 9.36
C GLN A 197 -3.90 -16.37 10.13
N ALA A 198 -3.38 -15.35 9.44
CA ALA A 198 -2.55 -14.30 10.05
C ALA A 198 -3.24 -13.65 11.26
N GLY A 199 -2.54 -13.66 12.40
CA GLY A 199 -3.05 -13.10 13.67
C GLY A 199 -4.08 -13.99 14.40
N ARG A 200 -4.16 -15.30 14.08
CA ARG A 200 -5.07 -16.26 14.71
C ARG A 200 -4.29 -17.44 15.28
N ASP A 201 -4.93 -18.25 16.15
CA ASP A 201 -4.28 -19.38 16.85
C ASP A 201 -3.64 -20.42 15.91
N GLU A 202 -4.26 -20.66 14.75
CA GLU A 202 -3.75 -21.61 13.75
C GLU A 202 -2.83 -20.97 12.71
N GLN A 203 -2.17 -19.87 13.06
CA GLN A 203 -1.27 -19.15 12.17
C GLN A 203 -0.13 -20.04 11.68
N GLN A 204 0.09 -20.05 10.37
CA GLN A 204 1.21 -20.69 9.73
C GLN A 204 1.92 -19.69 8.82
N ILE A 205 3.26 -19.67 8.89
CA ILE A 205 4.11 -18.78 8.08
C ILE A 205 5.00 -19.66 7.22
N LYS A 206 5.08 -19.33 5.94
CA LYS A 206 6.06 -19.95 5.03
C LYS A 206 6.68 -18.91 4.12
N VAL A 207 7.99 -19.03 3.95
CA VAL A 207 8.78 -18.27 3.00
C VAL A 207 9.38 -19.23 1.99
N THR A 208 9.32 -18.88 0.73
CA THR A 208 9.82 -19.65 -0.42
C THR A 208 10.22 -18.69 -1.54
N THR A 209 10.51 -19.21 -2.71
CA THR A 209 10.80 -18.42 -3.91
C THR A 209 9.71 -18.60 -4.96
N LEU A 210 9.70 -17.73 -5.95
CA LEU A 210 8.77 -17.81 -7.08
C LEU A 210 8.94 -19.12 -7.86
N GLY A 211 10.17 -19.66 -7.90
CA GLY A 211 10.48 -20.93 -8.54
C GLY A 211 9.91 -22.15 -7.81
N GLU A 212 9.94 -22.12 -6.48
CA GLU A 212 9.56 -23.26 -5.61
C GLU A 212 8.12 -23.17 -5.08
N PHE A 213 7.39 -22.10 -5.40
CA PHE A 213 6.04 -21.92 -4.87
C PHE A 213 5.09 -23.05 -5.27
N ASP A 214 4.47 -23.67 -4.27
CA ASP A 214 3.42 -24.68 -4.44
C ASP A 214 2.06 -24.14 -3.97
N SER A 215 1.11 -24.08 -4.90
CA SER A 215 -0.25 -23.63 -4.63
C SER A 215 -1.11 -24.63 -3.86
N GLN A 216 -0.64 -25.86 -3.65
CA GLN A 216 -1.41 -26.86 -2.89
C GLN A 216 -1.54 -26.46 -1.40
N GLU A 217 -0.57 -25.75 -0.87
CA GLU A 217 -0.56 -25.26 0.51
C GLU A 217 -1.45 -24.01 0.73
N ILE A 218 -2.03 -23.46 -0.34
CA ILE A 218 -2.81 -22.24 -0.29
C ILE A 218 -4.30 -22.53 -0.17
N ASP A 219 -4.98 -21.81 0.72
CA ASP A 219 -6.43 -21.87 0.91
C ASP A 219 -7.07 -20.47 0.96
N MET A 220 -8.35 -20.40 1.30
CA MET A 220 -9.09 -19.12 1.36
C MET A 220 -8.71 -18.23 2.55
N PHE A 221 -7.99 -18.76 3.54
CA PHE A 221 -7.52 -18.04 4.73
C PHE A 221 -6.09 -17.58 4.61
N THR A 222 -5.51 -17.68 3.42
CA THR A 222 -4.11 -17.37 3.15
C THR A 222 -3.97 -15.98 2.51
N ILE A 223 -2.97 -15.22 2.96
CA ILE A 223 -2.45 -14.03 2.28
C ILE A 223 -1.09 -14.39 1.70
N VAL A 224 -0.87 -14.04 0.44
CA VAL A 224 0.42 -14.24 -0.25
C VAL A 224 1.04 -12.87 -0.53
N ILE A 225 2.34 -12.73 -0.23
CA ILE A 225 3.12 -11.53 -0.55
C ILE A 225 4.28 -11.95 -1.46
N ILE A 226 4.32 -11.37 -2.66
CA ILE A 226 5.37 -11.59 -3.64
C ILE A 226 6.30 -10.39 -3.60
N GLY A 227 7.58 -10.62 -3.37
CA GLY A 227 8.62 -9.61 -3.37
C GLY A 227 8.85 -8.99 -4.75
N ASN A 228 9.71 -7.99 -4.83
CA ASN A 228 10.17 -7.39 -6.08
C ASN A 228 11.62 -7.80 -6.40
N SER A 229 12.22 -7.22 -7.45
CA SER A 229 13.59 -7.53 -7.87
C SER A 229 14.67 -7.27 -6.82
N GLN A 230 14.36 -6.44 -5.80
CA GLN A 230 15.27 -6.08 -4.72
C GLN A 230 15.01 -6.84 -3.43
N SER A 231 13.89 -7.56 -3.35
CA SER A 231 13.53 -8.33 -2.17
C SER A 231 14.46 -9.51 -1.98
N TYR A 232 14.77 -9.81 -0.72
CA TYR A 232 15.59 -10.98 -0.37
C TYR A 232 15.04 -11.67 0.89
N ILE A 233 15.39 -12.94 1.03
CA ILE A 233 15.08 -13.72 2.24
C ILE A 233 16.13 -13.41 3.29
N PHE A 234 15.69 -13.09 4.51
CA PHE A 234 16.55 -12.86 5.66
C PHE A 234 16.26 -13.90 6.76
N GLY A 235 17.26 -14.69 7.08
CA GLY A 235 17.06 -15.85 7.96
C GLY A 235 16.12 -16.89 7.33
N GLU A 236 15.33 -17.57 8.15
CA GLU A 236 14.46 -18.66 7.67
C GLU A 236 13.09 -18.18 7.19
N ASN A 237 12.52 -17.14 7.84
CA ASN A 237 11.11 -16.79 7.68
C ASN A 237 10.85 -15.29 7.43
N HIS A 238 11.87 -14.51 7.07
CA HIS A 238 11.69 -13.10 6.82
C HIS A 238 11.98 -12.73 5.38
N ILE A 239 11.23 -11.76 4.89
CA ILE A 239 11.45 -11.11 3.59
C ILE A 239 11.68 -9.64 3.86
N VAL A 240 12.72 -9.10 3.22
CA VAL A 240 13.03 -7.66 3.30
C VAL A 240 13.06 -7.09 1.89
N THR A 241 12.33 -6.00 1.68
CA THR A 241 12.45 -5.16 0.49
C THR A 241 13.13 -3.86 0.92
N PRO A 242 14.41 -3.64 0.57
CA PRO A 242 15.20 -2.51 1.03
C PRO A 242 14.74 -1.20 0.38
N ARG A 243 14.84 -0.09 1.11
CA ARG A 243 14.61 1.26 0.56
C ARG A 243 15.86 1.88 -0.08
N GLY A 244 16.98 1.15 -0.08
CA GLY A 244 18.22 1.61 -0.70
C GLY A 244 19.16 2.41 0.20
N TYR A 245 18.93 2.48 1.53
CA TYR A 245 19.81 3.23 2.46
C TYR A 245 21.24 2.71 2.51
N TYR A 246 21.45 1.42 2.23
CA TYR A 246 22.76 0.74 2.22
C TYR A 246 23.12 0.22 0.84
N ARG A 247 22.55 0.80 -0.23
CA ARG A 247 23.13 0.57 -1.55
C ARG A 247 24.55 1.11 -1.51
N GLU A 248 25.53 0.22 -1.69
CA GLU A 248 26.84 0.69 -2.13
C GLU A 248 26.57 1.56 -3.35
N GLU A 249 27.11 2.80 -3.35
CA GLU A 249 27.09 3.65 -4.51
C GLU A 249 27.83 2.90 -5.64
N LYS A 250 27.13 1.97 -6.29
CA LYS A 250 27.52 1.58 -7.62
C LYS A 250 27.32 2.84 -8.45
N ASN A 251 28.44 3.41 -8.89
CA ASN A 251 28.55 4.63 -9.71
C ASN A 251 27.73 4.59 -11.02
N GLU A 252 26.80 3.67 -11.23
CA GLU A 252 26.00 3.51 -12.44
C GLU A 252 24.81 4.49 -12.48
N ASP A 253 24.16 4.81 -11.34
CA ASP A 253 23.04 5.77 -11.32
C ASP A 253 23.53 7.24 -11.24
N VAL A 254 24.70 7.45 -10.64
CA VAL A 254 25.39 8.74 -10.70
C VAL A 254 25.81 9.02 -12.16
N GLY A 255 26.13 7.98 -12.94
CA GLY A 255 26.46 8.07 -14.35
C GLY A 255 25.32 8.61 -15.23
N ILE A 256 24.09 8.11 -15.05
CA ILE A 256 22.93 8.52 -15.89
C ILE A 256 22.57 9.99 -15.62
N GLY A 257 22.48 10.40 -14.36
CA GLY A 257 22.22 11.79 -14.00
C GLY A 257 23.35 12.73 -14.45
N GLN A 258 24.60 12.31 -14.29
CA GLN A 258 25.76 13.04 -14.81
C GLN A 258 25.79 13.09 -16.34
N ASP A 259 25.46 12.00 -17.02
CA ASP A 259 25.40 11.97 -18.49
C ASP A 259 24.31 12.89 -19.04
N ILE A 260 23.13 12.91 -18.40
CA ILE A 260 22.05 13.85 -18.74
C ILE A 260 22.50 15.29 -18.52
N MET A 261 23.12 15.58 -17.39
CA MET A 261 23.65 16.90 -17.07
C MET A 261 24.76 17.32 -18.04
N ILE A 262 25.70 16.44 -18.35
CA ILE A 262 26.80 16.68 -19.30
C ILE A 262 26.23 16.94 -20.71
N ARG A 263 25.27 16.16 -21.16
CA ARG A 263 24.64 16.40 -22.49
C ARG A 263 23.90 17.74 -22.50
N SER A 264 23.17 18.06 -21.45
CA SER A 264 22.48 19.34 -21.29
C SER A 264 23.48 20.50 -21.30
N PHE A 265 24.57 20.40 -20.55
CA PHE A 265 25.61 21.42 -20.52
C PHE A 265 26.27 21.63 -21.88
N ARG A 266 26.57 20.58 -22.65
CA ARG A 266 27.10 20.68 -24.01
C ARG A 266 26.11 21.40 -24.94
N THR A 267 24.82 21.10 -24.83
CA THR A 267 23.78 21.77 -25.60
C THR A 267 23.73 23.25 -25.25
N ILE A 268 23.68 23.58 -23.95
CA ILE A 268 23.67 24.97 -23.47
C ILE A 268 24.93 25.71 -23.97
N GLU A 269 26.11 25.14 -23.81
CA GLU A 269 27.36 25.74 -24.30
C GLU A 269 27.37 26.03 -25.81
N SER A 270 26.74 25.16 -26.61
CA SER A 270 26.65 25.39 -28.05
C SER A 270 25.74 26.57 -28.39
N GLU A 271 24.77 26.90 -27.58
CA GLU A 271 23.77 27.95 -27.80
C GLU A 271 24.13 29.30 -27.12
N LEU A 272 25.04 29.30 -26.16
CA LEU A 272 25.51 30.55 -25.52
C LEU A 272 26.06 31.52 -26.55
N LYS A 273 25.68 32.81 -26.45
CA LYS A 273 26.14 33.89 -27.32
C LYS A 273 27.57 34.29 -27.00
N ASN A 274 27.92 34.37 -25.70
CA ASN A 274 29.28 34.68 -25.25
C ASN A 274 30.08 33.39 -25.03
N LYS A 275 31.11 33.17 -25.83
CA LYS A 275 31.99 32.00 -25.72
C LYS A 275 33.15 32.17 -24.73
N ASN A 276 33.43 33.42 -24.28
CA ASN A 276 34.56 33.77 -23.43
C ASN A 276 34.13 34.02 -21.97
N ILE A 277 33.32 33.14 -21.40
CA ILE A 277 32.90 33.23 -20.01
C ILE A 277 33.98 32.59 -19.12
N PRO A 278 34.45 33.26 -18.05
CA PRO A 278 35.36 32.65 -17.08
C PRO A 278 34.82 31.34 -16.50
N LEU A 279 35.70 30.36 -16.24
CA LEU A 279 35.31 29.00 -15.85
C LEU A 279 34.43 28.94 -14.60
N ASP A 280 34.74 29.79 -13.61
CA ASP A 280 33.97 29.91 -12.36
C ASP A 280 32.52 30.40 -12.58
N LYS A 281 32.36 31.40 -13.46
CA LYS A 281 31.04 31.90 -13.86
C LYS A 281 30.31 30.94 -14.78
N LYS A 282 31.05 30.28 -15.67
CA LYS A 282 30.51 29.34 -16.65
C LYS A 282 29.81 28.17 -15.96
N TRP A 283 30.43 27.62 -14.91
CA TRP A 283 29.83 26.54 -14.14
C TRP A 283 28.47 26.95 -13.53
N ALA A 284 28.41 28.10 -12.85
CA ALA A 284 27.16 28.60 -12.26
C ALA A 284 26.07 28.88 -13.32
N LEU A 285 26.50 29.46 -14.49
CA LEU A 285 25.59 29.75 -15.59
C LEU A 285 24.98 28.48 -16.19
N LEU A 286 25.79 27.44 -16.43
CA LEU A 286 25.32 26.18 -16.99
C LEU A 286 24.30 25.51 -16.07
N HIS A 287 24.53 25.55 -14.76
CA HIS A 287 23.55 25.02 -13.78
C HIS A 287 22.26 25.84 -13.73
N ALA A 288 22.37 27.18 -13.75
CA ALA A 288 21.20 28.05 -13.76
C ALA A 288 20.31 27.80 -15.00
N ILE A 289 20.93 27.76 -16.19
CA ILE A 289 20.18 27.49 -17.44
C ILE A 289 19.63 26.08 -17.46
N HIS A 290 20.40 25.08 -16.99
CA HIS A 290 19.92 23.70 -16.91
C HIS A 290 18.67 23.55 -16.03
N THR A 291 18.63 24.28 -14.92
CA THR A 291 17.52 24.22 -13.96
C THR A 291 16.31 25.02 -14.41
N THR A 292 16.53 26.18 -15.06
CA THR A 292 15.42 27.10 -15.43
C THR A 292 14.98 26.98 -16.87
N ALA A 293 15.80 26.35 -17.72
CA ALA A 293 15.70 26.38 -19.20
C ALA A 293 15.67 27.81 -19.81
N ASP A 294 16.21 28.80 -19.09
CA ASP A 294 16.18 30.20 -19.46
C ASP A 294 17.57 30.70 -19.85
N PHE A 295 17.78 30.98 -21.15
CA PHE A 295 19.04 31.49 -21.69
C PHE A 295 19.29 32.98 -21.37
N ASP A 296 18.27 33.72 -20.91
CA ASP A 296 18.49 35.11 -20.46
C ASP A 296 19.33 35.17 -19.19
N MET A 297 19.53 34.06 -18.49
CA MET A 297 20.49 33.92 -17.40
C MET A 297 21.92 34.33 -17.80
N GLU A 298 22.28 34.23 -19.08
CA GLU A 298 23.58 34.71 -19.60
C GLU A 298 23.78 36.21 -19.33
N ASN A 299 22.71 37.00 -19.34
CA ASN A 299 22.71 38.44 -19.18
C ASN A 299 22.52 38.92 -17.74
N ILE A 300 21.87 38.11 -16.91
CA ILE A 300 21.43 38.51 -15.57
C ILE A 300 22.19 37.82 -14.43
N LEU A 301 22.87 36.71 -14.70
CA LEU A 301 23.59 35.97 -13.66
C LEU A 301 24.84 36.77 -13.23
N TYR A 302 24.86 37.19 -11.98
CA TYR A 302 26.00 37.82 -11.34
C TYR A 302 26.66 36.86 -10.36
N THR A 303 27.98 36.64 -10.48
CA THR A 303 28.79 35.89 -9.53
C THR A 303 29.99 36.73 -9.13
N ASP A 304 30.27 36.80 -7.83
CA ASP A 304 31.51 37.41 -7.35
C ASP A 304 32.69 36.43 -7.38
N ALA A 305 33.93 36.94 -7.33
CA ALA A 305 35.16 36.15 -7.43
C ALA A 305 35.33 35.08 -6.32
N ARG A 306 34.53 35.13 -5.24
CA ARG A 306 34.56 34.16 -4.12
C ARG A 306 33.29 33.30 -4.02
N ALA A 307 32.37 33.43 -4.97
CA ALA A 307 31.10 32.71 -4.91
C ALA A 307 31.31 31.19 -4.94
N VAL A 308 32.21 30.68 -5.77
CA VAL A 308 32.53 29.26 -5.88
C VAL A 308 33.22 28.74 -4.62
N GLU A 309 34.16 29.49 -4.04
CA GLU A 309 34.83 29.09 -2.80
C GLU A 309 33.83 29.02 -1.62
N ARG A 310 32.92 30.00 -1.53
CA ARG A 310 31.87 30.00 -0.51
C ARG A 310 30.91 28.85 -0.69
N LEU A 311 30.45 28.58 -1.89
CA LEU A 311 29.60 27.46 -2.22
C LEU A 311 30.26 26.13 -1.81
N HIS A 312 31.52 25.93 -2.19
CA HIS A 312 32.26 24.73 -1.81
C HIS A 312 32.41 24.60 -0.30
N SER A 313 32.71 25.68 0.42
CA SER A 313 32.82 25.71 1.88
C SER A 313 31.50 25.35 2.55
N GLU A 314 30.37 25.88 2.07
CA GLU A 314 29.03 25.57 2.61
C GLU A 314 28.62 24.13 2.31
N PHE A 315 28.97 23.57 1.15
CA PHE A 315 28.76 22.18 0.80
C PHE A 315 29.52 21.23 1.73
N VAL A 316 30.81 21.47 1.96
CA VAL A 316 31.67 20.67 2.85
C VAL A 316 31.17 20.74 4.28
N ASN A 317 30.64 21.88 4.73
CA ASN A 317 30.05 22.09 6.05
C ASN A 317 28.61 21.52 6.18
N GLY A 318 28.09 20.88 5.15
CA GLY A 318 26.79 20.22 5.15
C GLY A 318 25.60 21.18 5.17
N ARG A 319 25.77 22.43 4.77
CA ARG A 319 24.72 23.43 4.58
C ARG A 319 24.25 23.46 3.14
N SER A 320 23.41 22.48 2.76
CA SER A 320 22.70 22.56 1.46
C SER A 320 21.23 22.93 1.70
N GLU A 321 20.68 23.76 0.85
CA GLU A 321 19.26 24.14 0.90
C GLU A 321 18.33 22.92 0.78
N GLU A 322 18.72 21.88 0.09
CA GLU A 322 17.99 20.62 -0.03
C GLU A 322 17.71 19.94 1.32
N ARG A 323 18.54 20.18 2.36
CA ARG A 323 18.28 19.69 3.70
C ARG A 323 17.14 20.41 4.42
N ARG A 324 16.73 21.60 3.99
CA ARG A 324 15.63 22.36 4.61
C ARG A 324 14.26 21.88 4.15
N VAL A 325 14.13 21.47 2.90
CA VAL A 325 12.85 21.00 2.33
C VAL A 325 12.41 19.65 2.89
N GLY A 326 13.33 18.79 3.33
CA GLY A 326 13.03 17.47 3.90
C GLY A 326 12.67 17.44 5.38
N LYS A 327 12.60 18.59 6.08
CA LYS A 327 12.26 18.66 7.51
C LYS A 327 10.89 19.26 7.82
N GLU A 328 10.17 19.73 6.83
CA GLU A 328 8.85 20.37 6.98
C GLU A 328 7.72 19.60 6.25
N CYS A 329 7.92 18.29 5.98
CA CYS A 329 6.85 17.39 5.53
C CYS A 329 6.60 16.30 6.56
#